data_96008bcb1ca16a7f8c5d2187423d80ce
#
_entry.id   96008bcb1ca16a7f8c5d2187423d80ce
#
_cell.length_a   1.000
_cell.length_b   1.000
_cell.length_c   1.000
_cell.angle_alpha   90.00
_cell.angle_beta   90.00
_cell.angle_gamma   90.00
#
_symmetry.space_group_name_H-M   'P 1'
#
loop_
_entity.id
_entity.type
_entity.pdbx_description
1 polymer ?
#
loop_
_entity_poly.entity_id
_entity_poly.type
_entity_poly.pdbx_seq_one_letter_code
_entity_poly.pdbx_strand_id
1 'polypeptide(L)'
;MTAVLVLRGAADANAIRRALTDVEVHELPDLNAPLPADTAVLVLRSGVRLGECELDALPRLRHVVRTGSGIDHIDVSALRHRGITLHRNAEAGAGAVGEWVLAAALALARRIPLGQHALLLGQHEKQACMGASLGTLAAGVWGAGPVGLAADWALAPYLGHTAFAAWPSNPPGLRELSQTALMEQSQVHVIALPLRPTTEQLIGEDFLARVAPQRPLLICAGRLETLDVAACLRALADGRLSGLALDPIEREHLPLLAGSTTPLNLLVSPHIGAQRSDVRGALDRWAIDLLREITADDKILIEGGHR
;
A
#
# COMPACT_ATOMS: atom_id res chain seq x y z
N MET A 1 30.71 -16.28 7.19
CA MET A 1 29.40 -16.43 6.54
C MET A 1 28.57 -15.20 6.88
N THR A 2 27.86 -14.61 5.91
CA THR A 2 26.98 -13.48 6.16
C THR A 2 25.69 -13.98 6.82
N ALA A 3 25.35 -13.45 8.01
CA ALA A 3 24.11 -13.85 8.69
C ALA A 3 22.93 -13.01 8.16
N VAL A 4 21.88 -13.70 7.70
CA VAL A 4 20.65 -13.13 7.16
C VAL A 4 19.50 -13.49 8.07
N LEU A 5 18.85 -12.50 8.64
CA LEU A 5 17.60 -12.69 9.41
C LEU A 5 16.40 -12.40 8.51
N VAL A 6 15.54 -13.41 8.34
CA VAL A 6 14.30 -13.31 7.58
C VAL A 6 13.12 -13.31 8.56
N LEU A 7 12.33 -12.25 8.56
CA LEU A 7 11.09 -12.27 9.33
C LEU A 7 10.01 -13.08 8.59
N ARG A 8 9.30 -13.91 9.34
CA ARG A 8 8.25 -14.78 8.79
C ARG A 8 7.27 -14.01 7.93
N GLY A 9 7.07 -14.48 6.72
CA GLY A 9 6.21 -13.80 5.77
C GLY A 9 6.90 -12.67 4.98
N ALA A 10 8.17 -12.33 5.22
CA ALA A 10 8.91 -11.38 4.42
C ALA A 10 9.40 -12.00 3.10
N ALA A 11 10.05 -13.17 3.17
CA ALA A 11 10.49 -13.95 2.03
C ALA A 11 10.44 -15.45 2.36
N ASP A 12 10.59 -16.33 1.36
CA ASP A 12 10.76 -17.78 1.58
C ASP A 12 12.18 -18.07 2.06
N ALA A 13 12.35 -18.20 3.39
CA ALA A 13 13.64 -18.50 4.01
C ALA A 13 14.25 -19.83 3.50
N ASN A 14 13.43 -20.84 3.16
CA ASN A 14 13.92 -22.10 2.62
C ASN A 14 14.41 -21.94 1.18
N ALA A 15 13.75 -21.11 0.37
CA ALA A 15 14.24 -20.79 -0.97
C ALA A 15 15.58 -20.03 -0.90
N ILE A 16 15.73 -19.10 0.05
CA ILE A 16 17.02 -18.41 0.29
C ILE A 16 18.11 -19.40 0.68
N ARG A 17 17.86 -20.31 1.65
CA ARG A 17 18.82 -21.36 2.05
C ARG A 17 19.26 -22.27 0.90
N ARG A 18 18.33 -22.62 0.01
CA ARG A 18 18.65 -23.45 -1.19
C ARG A 18 19.45 -22.68 -2.22
N ALA A 19 19.20 -21.40 -2.37
CA ALA A 19 19.80 -20.55 -3.41
C ALA A 19 21.18 -19.99 -3.02
N LEU A 20 21.45 -19.85 -1.72
CA LEU A 20 22.65 -19.20 -1.16
C LEU A 20 23.28 -20.09 -0.09
N THR A 21 24.28 -20.89 -0.48
CA THR A 21 24.94 -21.86 0.41
C THR A 21 25.94 -21.25 1.37
N ASP A 22 26.35 -20.00 1.13
CA ASP A 22 27.40 -19.28 1.87
C ASP A 22 26.83 -18.28 2.87
N VAL A 23 25.51 -18.30 3.10
CA VAL A 23 24.83 -17.46 4.09
C VAL A 23 24.25 -18.32 5.20
N GLU A 24 24.25 -17.79 6.41
CA GLU A 24 23.52 -18.35 7.53
C GLU A 24 22.15 -17.69 7.61
N VAL A 25 21.07 -18.45 7.46
CA VAL A 25 19.69 -17.90 7.41
C VAL A 25 18.95 -18.25 8.67
N HIS A 26 18.65 -17.24 9.49
CA HIS A 26 17.75 -17.30 10.62
C HIS A 26 16.33 -16.90 10.20
N GLU A 27 15.32 -17.54 10.77
CA GLU A 27 13.92 -17.15 10.56
C GLU A 27 13.25 -16.92 11.91
N LEU A 28 12.69 -15.71 12.10
CA LEU A 28 11.94 -15.34 13.30
C LEU A 28 10.53 -14.84 12.95
N PRO A 29 9.57 -14.96 13.87
CA PRO A 29 8.21 -14.46 13.64
C PRO A 29 8.16 -12.93 13.56
N ASP A 30 8.93 -12.24 14.40
CA ASP A 30 9.00 -10.77 14.53
C ASP A 30 10.32 -10.35 15.22
N LEU A 31 10.49 -9.06 15.49
CA LEU A 31 11.66 -8.48 16.15
C LEU A 31 11.60 -8.51 17.71
N ASN A 32 10.54 -9.05 18.31
CA ASN A 32 10.43 -9.17 19.77
C ASN A 32 11.14 -10.42 20.32
N ALA A 33 11.47 -11.38 19.47
CA ALA A 33 12.27 -12.53 19.84
C ALA A 33 13.76 -12.13 20.04
N PRO A 34 14.56 -12.93 20.76
CA PRO A 34 15.99 -12.71 20.84
C PRO A 34 16.62 -12.69 19.44
N LEU A 35 17.25 -11.55 19.08
CA LEU A 35 17.81 -11.34 17.75
C LEU A 35 19.25 -11.86 17.68
N PRO A 36 19.66 -12.53 16.58
CA PRO A 36 21.05 -12.92 16.36
C PRO A 36 21.91 -11.67 16.20
N ALA A 37 22.84 -11.44 17.13
CA ALA A 37 23.69 -10.22 17.17
C ALA A 37 24.67 -10.11 15.99
N ASP A 38 24.91 -11.18 15.27
CA ASP A 38 25.76 -11.24 14.09
C ASP A 38 25.01 -10.95 12.77
N THR A 39 23.69 -10.69 12.84
CA THR A 39 22.85 -10.37 11.67
C THR A 39 23.44 -9.20 10.89
N ALA A 40 23.79 -9.44 9.63
CA ALA A 40 24.29 -8.43 8.70
C ALA A 40 23.19 -7.92 7.76
N VAL A 41 22.19 -8.75 7.44
CA VAL A 41 21.07 -8.43 6.56
C VAL A 41 19.77 -8.80 7.24
N LEU A 42 18.82 -7.86 7.29
CA LEU A 42 17.45 -8.07 7.80
C LEU A 42 16.46 -8.00 6.64
N VAL A 43 15.71 -9.08 6.41
CA VAL A 43 14.62 -9.15 5.44
C VAL A 43 13.28 -9.01 6.18
N LEU A 44 12.51 -7.95 5.88
CA LEU A 44 11.28 -7.63 6.60
C LEU A 44 10.10 -7.33 5.67
N ARG A 45 8.89 -7.53 6.21
CA ARG A 45 7.59 -7.28 5.54
C ARG A 45 6.91 -6.01 6.06
N SER A 46 5.71 -5.71 5.53
CA SER A 46 4.84 -4.65 6.06
C SER A 46 4.44 -4.88 7.52
N GLY A 47 4.14 -3.79 8.23
CA GLY A 47 3.68 -3.83 9.62
C GLY A 47 4.77 -4.16 10.65
N VAL A 48 6.04 -4.24 10.24
CA VAL A 48 7.17 -4.42 11.16
C VAL A 48 7.79 -3.06 11.45
N ARG A 49 7.76 -2.66 12.72
CA ARG A 49 8.46 -1.46 13.17
C ARG A 49 9.96 -1.75 13.30
N LEU A 50 10.78 -0.87 12.73
CA LEU A 50 12.22 -0.90 12.85
C LEU A 50 12.72 0.50 13.25
N GLY A 51 12.99 0.69 14.53
CA GLY A 51 13.48 1.92 15.11
C GLY A 51 14.80 1.72 15.84
N GLU A 52 15.21 2.71 16.64
CA GLU A 52 16.48 2.72 17.36
C GLU A 52 16.64 1.47 18.27
N CYS A 53 15.59 1.09 19.02
CA CYS A 53 15.67 -0.05 19.94
C CYS A 53 15.98 -1.37 19.24
N GLU A 54 15.33 -1.64 18.09
CA GLU A 54 15.56 -2.85 17.30
C GLU A 54 16.94 -2.81 16.64
N LEU A 55 17.39 -1.63 16.21
CA LEU A 55 18.71 -1.42 15.61
C LEU A 55 19.82 -1.60 16.62
N ASP A 56 19.64 -1.24 17.90
CA ASP A 56 20.60 -1.46 18.97
C ASP A 56 20.86 -2.95 19.24
N ALA A 57 19.81 -3.78 19.04
CA ALA A 57 19.93 -5.23 19.16
C ALA A 57 20.61 -5.90 17.95
N LEU A 58 20.87 -5.17 16.88
CA LEU A 58 21.47 -5.66 15.63
C LEU A 58 22.77 -4.88 15.29
N PRO A 59 23.83 -4.95 16.11
CA PRO A 59 25.02 -4.08 15.99
C PRO A 59 25.84 -4.33 14.71
N ARG A 60 25.62 -5.45 14.00
CA ARG A 60 26.29 -5.79 12.75
C ARG A 60 25.42 -5.58 11.51
N LEU A 61 24.22 -5.03 11.67
CA LEU A 61 23.30 -4.81 10.56
C LEU A 61 23.89 -3.78 9.56
N ARG A 62 23.91 -4.15 8.28
CA ARG A 62 24.39 -3.31 7.18
C ARG A 62 23.31 -3.10 6.11
N HIS A 63 22.41 -4.04 5.97
CA HIS A 63 21.38 -4.00 4.95
C HIS A 63 20.01 -4.36 5.51
N VAL A 64 19.02 -3.58 5.15
CA VAL A 64 17.59 -3.87 5.38
C VAL A 64 16.92 -4.10 4.04
N VAL A 65 16.34 -5.27 3.83
CA VAL A 65 15.62 -5.66 2.62
C VAL A 65 14.13 -5.67 2.92
N ARG A 66 13.42 -4.66 2.43
CA ARG A 66 11.97 -4.51 2.59
C ARG A 66 11.25 -5.11 1.38
N THR A 67 10.61 -6.28 1.54
CA THR A 67 9.82 -6.92 0.49
C THR A 67 8.46 -6.23 0.32
N GLY A 68 8.47 -5.15 -0.46
CA GLY A 68 7.31 -4.29 -0.76
C GLY A 68 7.64 -2.80 -0.75
N SER A 69 6.62 -1.94 -0.87
CA SER A 69 6.78 -0.50 -1.16
C SER A 69 6.88 0.40 0.07
N GLY A 70 6.06 0.14 1.11
CA GLY A 70 5.92 1.04 2.26
C GLY A 70 7.09 0.96 3.24
N ILE A 71 7.53 2.10 3.73
CA ILE A 71 8.64 2.24 4.69
C ILE A 71 8.24 3.08 5.91
N ASP A 72 6.95 3.29 6.11
CA ASP A 72 6.40 4.20 7.14
C ASP A 72 6.77 3.78 8.57
N HIS A 73 6.97 2.48 8.79
CA HIS A 73 7.38 1.91 10.09
C HIS A 73 8.91 1.73 10.25
N ILE A 74 9.70 2.23 9.29
CA ILE A 74 11.17 2.13 9.32
C ILE A 74 11.75 3.51 9.60
N ASP A 75 12.57 3.62 10.64
CA ASP A 75 13.32 4.85 10.90
C ASP A 75 14.49 4.98 9.92
N VAL A 76 14.18 5.58 8.77
CA VAL A 76 15.17 5.80 7.70
C VAL A 76 16.30 6.74 8.14
N SER A 77 16.03 7.64 9.10
CA SER A 77 17.06 8.55 9.65
C SER A 77 18.06 7.76 10.47
N ALA A 78 17.59 6.89 11.38
CA ALA A 78 18.42 6.01 12.16
C ALA A 78 19.28 5.06 11.29
N LEU A 79 18.67 4.50 10.22
CA LEU A 79 19.44 3.68 9.27
C LEU A 79 20.59 4.47 8.63
N ARG A 80 20.33 5.69 8.17
CA ARG A 80 21.35 6.56 7.56
C ARG A 80 22.48 6.91 8.52
N HIS A 81 22.14 7.28 9.77
CA HIS A 81 23.14 7.61 10.79
C HIS A 81 24.06 6.42 11.11
N ARG A 82 23.56 5.19 10.98
CA ARG A 82 24.31 3.95 11.21
C ARG A 82 24.99 3.40 9.95
N GLY A 83 24.84 4.06 8.80
CA GLY A 83 25.38 3.59 7.52
C GLY A 83 24.70 2.34 6.97
N ILE A 84 23.46 2.07 7.40
CA ILE A 84 22.67 0.90 6.97
C ILE A 84 21.94 1.22 5.68
N THR A 85 22.09 0.38 4.67
CA THR A 85 21.42 0.53 3.37
C THR A 85 20.03 -0.08 3.39
N LEU A 86 19.03 0.71 2.99
CA LEU A 86 17.64 0.24 2.83
C LEU A 86 17.37 -0.09 1.37
N HIS A 87 17.01 -1.36 1.11
CA HIS A 87 16.54 -1.84 -0.18
C HIS A 87 15.03 -2.08 -0.13
N ARG A 88 14.31 -1.69 -1.17
CA ARG A 88 12.87 -1.94 -1.29
C ARG A 88 12.47 -2.18 -2.73
N ASN A 89 11.43 -2.97 -2.95
CA ASN A 89 10.80 -3.13 -4.25
C ASN A 89 9.40 -2.49 -4.23
N ALA A 90 9.31 -1.27 -4.77
CA ALA A 90 8.06 -0.50 -4.80
C ALA A 90 7.15 -0.89 -5.97
N GLU A 91 7.68 -1.56 -6.99
CA GLU A 91 7.00 -1.81 -8.26
C GLU A 91 6.33 -3.18 -8.31
N ALA A 92 6.91 -4.18 -7.65
CA ALA A 92 6.46 -5.57 -7.77
C ALA A 92 4.97 -5.80 -7.46
N GLY A 93 4.40 -5.03 -6.53
CA GLY A 93 2.99 -5.13 -6.15
C GLY A 93 2.06 -4.13 -6.84
N ALA A 94 2.60 -3.14 -7.57
CA ALA A 94 1.81 -2.02 -8.06
C ALA A 94 0.71 -2.45 -9.03
N GLY A 95 1.01 -3.34 -9.98
CA GLY A 95 0.03 -3.87 -10.93
C GLY A 95 -1.13 -4.60 -10.25
N ALA A 96 -0.85 -5.39 -9.21
CA ALA A 96 -1.88 -6.09 -8.45
C ALA A 96 -2.79 -5.11 -7.69
N VAL A 97 -2.21 -4.04 -7.11
CA VAL A 97 -3.00 -2.97 -6.48
C VAL A 97 -3.85 -2.24 -7.52
N GLY A 98 -3.33 -2.00 -8.73
CA GLY A 98 -4.12 -1.42 -9.83
C GLY A 98 -5.34 -2.28 -10.19
N GLU A 99 -5.20 -3.60 -10.24
CA GLU A 99 -6.33 -4.52 -10.44
C GLU A 99 -7.34 -4.48 -9.28
N TRP A 100 -6.85 -4.39 -8.04
CA TRP A 100 -7.73 -4.22 -6.88
C TRP A 100 -8.52 -2.91 -6.97
N VAL A 101 -7.89 -1.80 -7.39
CA VAL A 101 -8.56 -0.51 -7.61
C VAL A 101 -9.65 -0.63 -8.67
N LEU A 102 -9.39 -1.31 -9.78
CA LEU A 102 -10.40 -1.55 -10.82
C LEU A 102 -11.56 -2.39 -10.27
N ALA A 103 -11.27 -3.46 -9.54
CA ALA A 103 -12.30 -4.30 -8.92
C ALA A 103 -13.16 -3.49 -7.93
N ALA A 104 -12.54 -2.64 -7.11
CA ALA A 104 -13.22 -1.74 -6.18
C ALA A 104 -14.10 -0.73 -6.94
N ALA A 105 -13.58 -0.09 -7.99
CA ALA A 105 -14.35 0.86 -8.80
C ALA A 105 -15.58 0.23 -9.43
N LEU A 106 -15.44 -0.97 -10.00
CA LEU A 106 -16.55 -1.73 -10.57
C LEU A 106 -17.57 -2.14 -9.50
N ALA A 107 -17.11 -2.65 -8.35
CA ALA A 107 -17.98 -3.06 -7.27
C ALA A 107 -18.79 -1.89 -6.70
N LEU A 108 -18.13 -0.75 -6.47
CA LEU A 108 -18.78 0.46 -5.94
C LEU A 108 -19.75 1.08 -6.96
N ALA A 109 -19.35 1.20 -8.24
CA ALA A 109 -20.20 1.76 -9.30
C ALA A 109 -21.47 0.92 -9.49
N ARG A 110 -21.38 -0.40 -9.34
CA ARG A 110 -22.50 -1.34 -9.41
C ARG A 110 -23.24 -1.53 -8.07
N ARG A 111 -22.79 -0.85 -7.01
CA ARG A 111 -23.33 -0.94 -5.65
C ARG A 111 -23.39 -2.36 -5.10
N ILE A 112 -22.42 -3.21 -5.48
CA ILE A 112 -22.36 -4.60 -5.02
C ILE A 112 -22.22 -4.68 -3.50
N PRO A 113 -21.31 -3.89 -2.83
CA PRO A 113 -21.20 -3.92 -1.39
C PRO A 113 -22.49 -3.51 -0.66
N LEU A 114 -23.20 -2.51 -1.19
CA LEU A 114 -24.50 -2.09 -0.64
C LEU A 114 -25.52 -3.23 -0.67
N GLY A 115 -25.67 -3.88 -1.83
CA GLY A 115 -26.59 -4.99 -2.01
C GLY A 115 -26.24 -6.20 -1.14
N GLN A 116 -24.95 -6.53 -1.05
CA GLN A 116 -24.47 -7.60 -0.18
C GLN A 116 -24.76 -7.29 1.30
N HIS A 117 -24.45 -6.08 1.75
CA HIS A 117 -24.66 -5.66 3.13
C HIS A 117 -26.16 -5.69 3.49
N ALA A 118 -27.04 -5.17 2.59
CA ALA A 118 -28.48 -5.24 2.78
C ALA A 118 -28.98 -6.67 2.95
N LEU A 119 -28.58 -7.58 2.06
CA LEU A 119 -28.97 -8.99 2.14
C LEU A 119 -28.50 -9.68 3.41
N LEU A 120 -27.28 -9.38 3.90
CA LEU A 120 -26.76 -9.91 5.16
C LEU A 120 -27.54 -9.40 6.40
N LEU A 121 -28.17 -8.23 6.28
CA LEU A 121 -29.08 -7.66 7.29
C LEU A 121 -30.54 -8.13 7.10
N GLY A 122 -30.81 -9.05 6.15
CA GLY A 122 -32.16 -9.55 5.85
C GLY A 122 -33.03 -8.57 5.07
N GLN A 123 -32.43 -7.58 4.42
CA GLN A 123 -33.11 -6.54 3.63
C GLN A 123 -32.94 -6.81 2.12
N HIS A 124 -33.97 -6.54 1.31
CA HIS A 124 -33.93 -6.70 -0.15
C HIS A 124 -34.09 -5.35 -0.85
N GLU A 125 -32.96 -4.63 -1.00
CA GLU A 125 -32.92 -3.24 -1.43
C GLU A 125 -32.54 -3.07 -2.92
N LYS A 126 -33.27 -3.76 -3.83
CA LYS A 126 -32.96 -3.75 -5.28
C LYS A 126 -32.92 -2.34 -5.87
N GLN A 127 -33.88 -1.46 -5.49
CA GLN A 127 -33.95 -0.10 -6.02
C GLN A 127 -32.81 0.78 -5.56
N ALA A 128 -32.36 0.62 -4.31
CA ALA A 128 -31.19 1.33 -3.77
C ALA A 128 -29.87 0.90 -4.46
N CYS A 129 -29.86 -0.29 -5.07
CA CYS A 129 -28.69 -0.84 -5.77
C CYS A 129 -28.59 -0.40 -7.24
N MET A 130 -29.35 0.62 -7.69
CA MET A 130 -29.17 1.16 -9.02
C MET A 130 -27.80 1.84 -9.15
N GLY A 131 -26.93 1.25 -9.95
CA GLY A 131 -25.54 1.71 -10.16
C GLY A 131 -25.36 2.57 -11.41
N ALA A 132 -24.11 2.99 -11.63
CA ALA A 132 -23.67 3.74 -12.81
C ALA A 132 -22.74 2.90 -13.69
N SER A 133 -22.58 3.28 -14.96
CA SER A 133 -21.54 2.76 -15.83
C SER A 133 -20.24 3.52 -15.58
N LEU A 134 -19.13 2.82 -15.41
CA LEU A 134 -17.81 3.47 -15.28
C LEU A 134 -17.47 4.32 -16.52
N GLY A 135 -17.86 3.91 -17.72
CA GLY A 135 -17.57 4.63 -18.97
C GLY A 135 -18.13 6.05 -19.03
N THR A 136 -19.06 6.40 -18.14
CA THR A 136 -19.62 7.76 -18.04
C THR A 136 -18.93 8.61 -16.96
N LEU A 137 -17.97 8.05 -16.22
CA LEU A 137 -17.31 8.70 -15.09
C LEU A 137 -15.89 9.12 -15.46
N ALA A 138 -15.41 10.16 -14.79
CA ALA A 138 -14.03 10.60 -14.83
C ALA A 138 -13.33 10.24 -13.52
N ALA A 139 -12.04 9.83 -13.59
CA ALA A 139 -11.25 9.57 -12.40
C ALA A 139 -10.16 10.61 -12.17
N GLY A 140 -10.02 11.00 -10.89
CA GLY A 140 -8.90 11.75 -10.35
C GLY A 140 -7.98 10.84 -9.54
N VAL A 141 -6.72 10.74 -9.95
CA VAL A 141 -5.70 9.94 -9.25
C VAL A 141 -4.82 10.86 -8.39
N TRP A 142 -4.79 10.60 -7.10
CA TRP A 142 -4.00 11.34 -6.12
C TRP A 142 -2.73 10.58 -5.81
N GLY A 143 -1.62 11.01 -6.42
CA GLY A 143 -0.30 10.40 -6.33
C GLY A 143 0.09 9.66 -7.60
N ALA A 144 1.21 10.07 -8.21
CA ALA A 144 1.77 9.52 -9.46
C ALA A 144 2.95 8.56 -9.20
N GLY A 145 2.94 7.85 -8.07
CA GLY A 145 3.85 6.75 -7.79
C GLY A 145 3.43 5.45 -8.51
N PRO A 146 4.18 4.34 -8.33
CA PRO A 146 3.90 3.08 -9.01
C PRO A 146 2.45 2.60 -8.89
N VAL A 147 1.83 2.73 -7.69
CA VAL A 147 0.43 2.35 -7.46
C VAL A 147 -0.54 3.26 -8.22
N GLY A 148 -0.33 4.59 -8.19
CA GLY A 148 -1.20 5.52 -8.91
C GLY A 148 -1.13 5.34 -10.43
N LEU A 149 0.06 5.11 -10.98
CA LEU A 149 0.26 4.81 -12.41
C LEU A 149 -0.40 3.48 -12.79
N ALA A 150 -0.28 2.46 -11.95
CA ALA A 150 -0.94 1.17 -12.18
C ALA A 150 -2.46 1.27 -12.09
N ALA A 151 -2.99 2.08 -11.16
CA ALA A 151 -4.42 2.35 -11.03
C ALA A 151 -4.97 3.09 -12.26
N ASP A 152 -4.26 4.11 -12.75
CA ASP A 152 -4.60 4.82 -13.99
C ASP A 152 -4.65 3.85 -15.17
N TRP A 153 -3.59 3.07 -15.36
CA TRP A 153 -3.51 2.08 -16.44
C TRP A 153 -4.65 1.05 -16.38
N ALA A 154 -5.00 0.56 -15.20
CA ALA A 154 -6.08 -0.42 -15.02
C ALA A 154 -7.47 0.18 -15.27
N LEU A 155 -7.68 1.45 -14.89
CA LEU A 155 -8.97 2.14 -15.01
C LEU A 155 -9.21 2.73 -16.40
N ALA A 156 -8.17 3.20 -17.09
CA ALA A 156 -8.27 3.94 -18.35
C ALA A 156 -9.16 3.25 -19.43
N PRO A 157 -9.12 1.90 -19.61
CA PRO A 157 -10.00 1.25 -20.59
C PRO A 157 -11.49 1.28 -20.25
N TYR A 158 -11.86 1.57 -19.01
CA TYR A 158 -13.23 1.48 -18.50
C TYR A 158 -13.87 2.82 -18.16
N LEU A 159 -13.08 3.89 -18.09
CA LEU A 159 -13.53 5.24 -17.71
C LEU A 159 -13.62 6.17 -18.93
N GLY A 160 -14.38 7.25 -18.80
CA GLY A 160 -14.43 8.30 -19.81
C GLY A 160 -13.09 8.99 -19.98
N HIS A 161 -12.42 9.31 -18.87
CA HIS A 161 -11.05 9.81 -18.83
C HIS A 161 -10.46 9.74 -17.41
N THR A 162 -9.13 9.83 -17.33
CA THR A 162 -8.38 9.90 -16.08
C THR A 162 -7.48 11.12 -16.08
N ALA A 163 -7.19 11.66 -14.89
CA ALA A 163 -6.20 12.72 -14.70
C ALA A 163 -5.55 12.58 -13.32
N PHE A 164 -4.34 13.09 -13.18
CA PHE A 164 -3.61 13.12 -11.91
C PHE A 164 -3.75 14.48 -11.22
N ALA A 165 -3.76 14.48 -9.90
CA ALA A 165 -3.55 15.69 -9.13
C ALA A 165 -2.15 16.23 -9.41
N ALA A 166 -2.05 17.51 -9.75
CA ALA A 166 -0.77 18.15 -10.02
C ALA A 166 0.09 18.26 -8.77
N TRP A 167 1.29 17.69 -8.81
CA TRP A 167 2.33 17.80 -7.80
C TRP A 167 3.68 18.07 -8.46
N PRO A 168 4.55 18.90 -7.85
CA PRO A 168 5.88 19.19 -8.42
C PRO A 168 6.77 17.96 -8.66
N SER A 169 6.48 16.85 -7.97
CA SER A 169 7.24 15.60 -8.06
C SER A 169 6.66 14.59 -9.05
N ASN A 170 5.60 14.94 -9.78
CA ASN A 170 5.02 14.02 -10.76
C ASN A 170 5.97 13.82 -11.96
N PRO A 171 6.01 12.61 -12.53
CA PRO A 171 6.74 12.38 -13.78
C PRO A 171 6.14 13.20 -14.93
N PRO A 172 6.96 13.64 -15.89
CA PRO A 172 6.49 14.38 -17.04
C PRO A 172 5.58 13.53 -17.95
N GLY A 173 4.69 14.18 -18.69
CA GLY A 173 3.82 13.53 -19.67
C GLY A 173 2.49 13.01 -19.14
N LEU A 174 2.20 13.16 -17.86
CA LEU A 174 0.90 12.83 -17.29
C LEU A 174 -0.13 13.92 -17.63
N ARG A 175 -1.39 13.50 -17.80
CA ARG A 175 -2.51 14.44 -17.80
C ARG A 175 -2.77 14.90 -16.37
N GLU A 176 -2.47 16.14 -16.08
CA GLU A 176 -2.61 16.72 -14.74
C GLU A 176 -3.70 17.78 -14.72
N LEU A 177 -4.37 17.86 -13.59
CA LEU A 177 -5.28 18.96 -13.22
C LEU A 177 -4.84 19.55 -11.87
N SER A 178 -5.15 20.81 -11.63
CA SER A 178 -5.02 21.35 -10.28
C SER A 178 -5.89 20.52 -9.32
N GLN A 179 -5.51 20.46 -8.05
CA GLN A 179 -6.27 19.69 -7.06
C GLN A 179 -7.75 20.14 -7.01
N THR A 180 -8.01 21.44 -7.10
CA THR A 180 -9.37 21.97 -7.15
C THR A 180 -10.13 21.49 -8.39
N ALA A 181 -9.55 21.60 -9.58
CA ALA A 181 -10.18 21.15 -10.80
C ALA A 181 -10.43 19.63 -10.80
N LEU A 182 -9.50 18.85 -10.22
CA LEU A 182 -9.66 17.41 -10.09
C LEU A 182 -10.83 17.04 -9.16
N MET A 183 -10.99 17.74 -8.02
CA MET A 183 -12.12 17.56 -7.12
C MET A 183 -13.47 17.88 -7.78
N GLU A 184 -13.51 18.91 -8.62
CA GLU A 184 -14.74 19.38 -9.28
C GLU A 184 -15.14 18.52 -10.49
N GLN A 185 -14.17 17.89 -11.17
CA GLN A 185 -14.41 17.20 -12.44
C GLN A 185 -14.45 15.68 -12.33
N SER A 186 -14.05 15.11 -11.19
CA SER A 186 -13.95 13.65 -11.04
C SER A 186 -15.09 13.08 -10.22
N GLN A 187 -15.62 11.97 -10.66
CA GLN A 187 -16.64 11.15 -9.98
C GLN A 187 -16.03 9.90 -9.34
N VAL A 188 -14.75 9.62 -9.61
CA VAL A 188 -13.96 8.57 -8.96
C VAL A 188 -12.67 9.19 -8.47
N HIS A 189 -12.38 9.14 -7.17
CA HIS A 189 -11.11 9.56 -6.61
C HIS A 189 -10.33 8.35 -6.13
N VAL A 190 -9.13 8.15 -6.68
CA VAL A 190 -8.18 7.11 -6.26
C VAL A 190 -7.07 7.74 -5.45
N ILE A 191 -6.98 7.36 -4.18
CA ILE A 191 -5.96 7.87 -3.26
C ILE A 191 -4.81 6.87 -3.20
N ALA A 192 -3.70 7.20 -3.86
CA ALA A 192 -2.46 6.43 -3.93
C ALA A 192 -1.27 7.21 -3.32
N LEU A 193 -1.57 8.04 -2.34
CA LEU A 193 -0.59 8.92 -1.68
C LEU A 193 0.25 8.15 -0.65
N PRO A 194 1.55 8.46 -0.55
CA PRO A 194 2.35 8.04 0.59
C PRO A 194 1.96 8.87 1.84
N LEU A 195 2.16 8.30 3.02
CA LEU A 195 2.03 9.06 4.27
C LEU A 195 3.22 10.02 4.42
N ARG A 196 2.90 11.31 4.56
CA ARG A 196 3.84 12.40 4.83
C ARG A 196 3.11 13.45 5.67
N PRO A 197 3.81 14.35 6.39
CA PRO A 197 3.15 15.43 7.12
C PRO A 197 2.20 16.28 6.26
N THR A 198 2.49 16.40 4.95
CA THR A 198 1.68 17.17 3.99
C THR A 198 0.51 16.38 3.39
N THR A 199 0.44 15.09 3.60
CA THR A 199 -0.63 14.22 3.08
C THR A 199 -1.45 13.55 4.17
N GLU A 200 -1.05 13.67 5.43
CA GLU A 200 -1.80 13.18 6.58
C GLU A 200 -3.15 13.89 6.65
N GLN A 201 -4.22 13.11 6.71
CA GLN A 201 -5.62 13.56 6.70
C GLN A 201 -5.98 14.58 5.60
N LEU A 202 -5.23 14.57 4.49
CA LEU A 202 -5.51 15.44 3.34
C LEU A 202 -6.93 15.24 2.81
N ILE A 203 -7.43 14.01 2.87
CA ILE A 203 -8.80 13.63 2.48
C ILE A 203 -9.68 13.71 3.72
N GLY A 204 -9.86 14.92 4.20
CA GLY A 204 -10.67 15.28 5.36
C GLY A 204 -11.95 16.01 4.97
N GLU A 205 -12.56 16.71 5.94
CA GLU A 205 -13.87 17.35 5.78
C GLU A 205 -13.87 18.42 4.68
N ASP A 206 -12.78 19.19 4.53
CA ASP A 206 -12.66 20.21 3.46
C ASP A 206 -12.67 19.59 2.06
N PHE A 207 -11.95 18.48 1.88
CA PHE A 207 -11.97 17.70 0.65
C PHE A 207 -13.39 17.16 0.39
N LEU A 208 -13.99 16.52 1.39
CA LEU A 208 -15.31 15.90 1.30
C LEU A 208 -16.40 16.91 0.98
N ALA A 209 -16.33 18.12 1.54
CA ALA A 209 -17.26 19.20 1.22
C ALA A 209 -17.16 19.66 -0.23
N ARG A 210 -15.94 19.74 -0.78
CA ARG A 210 -15.71 20.16 -2.18
C ARG A 210 -16.18 19.12 -3.20
N VAL A 211 -15.99 17.84 -2.93
CA VAL A 211 -16.39 16.76 -3.85
C VAL A 211 -17.85 16.34 -3.70
N ALA A 212 -18.52 16.75 -2.62
CA ALA A 212 -19.91 16.39 -2.30
C ALA A 212 -20.92 16.63 -3.44
N PRO A 213 -20.84 17.73 -4.25
CA PRO A 213 -21.75 17.92 -5.37
C PRO A 213 -21.72 16.80 -6.41
N GLN A 214 -20.57 16.15 -6.63
CA GLN A 214 -20.40 15.04 -7.55
C GLN A 214 -20.80 13.69 -6.93
N ARG A 215 -20.92 13.60 -5.60
CA ARG A 215 -21.20 12.35 -4.86
C ARG A 215 -20.26 11.22 -5.32
N PRO A 216 -18.94 11.41 -5.27
CA PRO A 216 -18.02 10.52 -5.94
C PRO A 216 -17.88 9.15 -5.25
N LEU A 217 -17.25 8.22 -5.96
CA LEU A 217 -16.61 7.04 -5.40
C LEU A 217 -15.23 7.43 -4.88
N LEU A 218 -14.90 7.06 -3.65
CA LEU A 218 -13.59 7.27 -3.04
C LEU A 218 -12.91 5.91 -2.81
N ILE A 219 -11.71 5.73 -3.36
CA ILE A 219 -10.96 4.47 -3.32
C ILE A 219 -9.57 4.77 -2.74
N CYS A 220 -9.28 4.25 -1.56
CA CYS A 220 -7.96 4.36 -0.95
C CYS A 220 -7.17 3.06 -1.15
N ALA A 221 -6.06 3.15 -1.88
CA ALA A 221 -5.10 2.08 -2.15
C ALA A 221 -3.67 2.48 -1.72
N GLY A 222 -3.53 3.61 -1.03
CA GLY A 222 -2.27 4.16 -0.52
C GLY A 222 -2.07 3.89 0.96
N ARG A 223 -2.22 4.94 1.77
CA ARG A 223 -2.14 4.90 3.24
C ARG A 223 -3.41 5.47 3.84
N LEU A 224 -3.97 4.72 4.80
CA LEU A 224 -5.26 5.08 5.40
C LEU A 224 -5.18 6.40 6.17
N GLU A 225 -4.04 6.68 6.77
CA GLU A 225 -3.75 7.91 7.51
C GLU A 225 -3.78 9.17 6.63
N THR A 226 -3.79 9.01 5.30
CA THR A 226 -4.05 10.13 4.38
C THR A 226 -5.52 10.56 4.37
N LEU A 227 -6.40 9.77 4.97
CA LEU A 227 -7.83 10.02 5.13
C LEU A 227 -8.18 10.32 6.60
N ASP A 228 -9.11 11.24 6.83
CA ASP A 228 -9.98 11.19 8.01
C ASP A 228 -11.05 10.13 7.75
N VAL A 229 -10.76 8.89 8.19
CA VAL A 229 -11.64 7.74 7.93
C VAL A 229 -13.02 7.93 8.55
N ALA A 230 -13.09 8.54 9.75
CA ALA A 230 -14.37 8.79 10.41
C ALA A 230 -15.21 9.81 9.61
N ALA A 231 -14.59 10.87 9.07
CA ALA A 231 -15.27 11.82 8.19
C ALA A 231 -15.73 11.14 6.88
N CYS A 232 -14.89 10.28 6.28
CA CYS A 232 -15.26 9.54 5.07
C CYS A 232 -16.45 8.60 5.31
N LEU A 233 -16.50 7.90 6.44
CA LEU A 233 -17.63 7.03 6.81
C LEU A 233 -18.91 7.84 7.05
N ARG A 234 -18.82 9.00 7.71
CA ARG A 234 -19.96 9.94 7.83
C ARG A 234 -20.42 10.43 6.47
N ALA A 235 -19.50 10.85 5.60
CA ALA A 235 -19.83 11.30 4.25
C ALA A 235 -20.48 10.21 3.38
N LEU A 236 -20.12 8.94 3.59
CA LEU A 236 -20.80 7.81 2.96
C LEU A 236 -22.21 7.62 3.52
N ALA A 237 -22.39 7.70 4.83
CA ALA A 237 -23.68 7.51 5.49
C ALA A 237 -24.68 8.63 5.15
N ASP A 238 -24.24 9.88 5.05
CA ASP A 238 -25.07 11.03 4.69
C ASP A 238 -25.20 11.25 3.16
N GLY A 239 -24.54 10.42 2.34
CA GLY A 239 -24.66 10.40 0.89
C GLY A 239 -23.83 11.44 0.14
N ARG A 240 -22.90 12.14 0.81
CA ARG A 240 -21.87 12.98 0.16
C ARG A 240 -20.88 12.16 -0.66
N LEU A 241 -20.64 10.89 -0.27
CA LEU A 241 -19.97 9.88 -1.08
C LEU A 241 -21.00 8.85 -1.56
N SER A 242 -20.90 8.40 -2.81
CA SER A 242 -21.75 7.33 -3.35
C SER A 242 -21.18 5.94 -3.10
N GLY A 243 -19.90 5.85 -2.74
CA GLY A 243 -19.21 4.61 -2.37
C GLY A 243 -17.82 4.89 -1.81
N LEU A 244 -17.36 4.00 -0.94
CA LEU A 244 -16.05 4.07 -0.29
C LEU A 244 -15.37 2.71 -0.34
N ALA A 245 -14.11 2.65 -0.83
CA ALA A 245 -13.28 1.46 -0.76
C ALA A 245 -11.97 1.75 -0.03
N LEU A 246 -11.58 0.87 0.90
CA LEU A 246 -10.41 1.03 1.76
C LEU A 246 -9.58 -0.26 1.76
N ASP A 247 -8.34 -0.17 1.26
CA ASP A 247 -7.26 -1.12 1.42
C ASP A 247 -5.96 -0.33 1.59
N PRO A 248 -5.42 -0.20 2.77
CA PRO A 248 -5.32 -1.20 3.84
C PRO A 248 -6.23 -0.93 5.06
N ILE A 249 -6.97 -1.94 5.50
CA ILE A 249 -7.57 -1.94 6.83
C ILE A 249 -6.70 -2.80 7.74
N GLU A 250 -6.22 -2.20 8.83
CA GLU A 250 -5.45 -2.87 9.88
C GLU A 250 -6.33 -3.10 11.13
N ARG A 251 -5.82 -3.84 12.11
CA ARG A 251 -6.62 -4.22 13.32
C ARG A 251 -7.13 -3.03 14.11
N GLU A 252 -6.35 -1.97 14.23
CA GLU A 252 -6.70 -0.74 14.92
C GLU A 252 -7.88 0.01 14.30
N HIS A 253 -8.16 -0.23 13.00
CA HIS A 253 -9.26 0.40 12.28
C HIS A 253 -10.60 -0.33 12.44
N LEU A 254 -10.60 -1.58 12.95
CA LEU A 254 -11.82 -2.37 13.10
C LEU A 254 -12.92 -1.70 13.93
N PRO A 255 -12.63 -0.96 15.02
CA PRO A 255 -13.65 -0.25 15.77
C PRO A 255 -14.41 0.81 14.94
N LEU A 256 -13.77 1.41 13.94
CA LEU A 256 -14.40 2.39 13.05
C LEU A 256 -15.43 1.76 12.09
N LEU A 257 -15.27 0.46 11.80
CA LEU A 257 -16.13 -0.29 10.89
C LEU A 257 -17.27 -1.02 11.63
N ALA A 258 -17.16 -1.13 12.96
CA ALA A 258 -18.12 -1.87 13.75
C ALA A 258 -19.44 -1.08 13.91
N GLY A 259 -20.57 -1.79 13.82
CA GLY A 259 -21.87 -1.29 14.29
C GLY A 259 -22.74 -0.57 13.27
N SER A 260 -22.43 -0.56 11.98
CA SER A 260 -23.38 -0.06 10.99
C SER A 260 -24.57 -1.04 10.85
N THR A 261 -25.75 -0.61 11.29
CA THR A 261 -27.04 -1.33 11.10
C THR A 261 -27.73 -0.92 9.79
N THR A 262 -27.18 0.09 9.10
CA THR A 262 -27.70 0.56 7.82
C THR A 262 -26.77 0.07 6.70
N PRO A 263 -27.32 -0.50 5.60
CA PRO A 263 -26.51 -0.91 4.46
C PRO A 263 -25.71 0.27 3.87
N LEU A 264 -24.42 0.07 3.66
CA LEU A 264 -23.53 1.06 3.07
C LEU A 264 -22.85 0.48 1.81
N ASN A 265 -22.56 1.36 0.84
CA ASN A 265 -21.72 1.02 -0.32
C ASN A 265 -20.24 1.11 0.06
N LEU A 266 -19.86 0.27 1.02
CA LEU A 266 -18.53 0.21 1.65
C LEU A 266 -17.84 -1.10 1.29
N LEU A 267 -16.68 -1.03 0.64
CA LEU A 267 -15.77 -2.14 0.38
C LEU A 267 -14.53 -1.98 1.24
N VAL A 268 -14.23 -2.94 2.08
CA VAL A 268 -13.02 -2.94 2.92
C VAL A 268 -12.25 -4.23 2.75
N SER A 269 -10.93 -4.15 2.78
CA SER A 269 -10.06 -5.32 2.72
C SER A 269 -8.82 -5.18 3.61
N PRO A 270 -8.31 -6.32 4.17
CA PRO A 270 -7.25 -6.31 5.16
C PRO A 270 -5.87 -6.26 4.49
N HIS A 271 -5.57 -5.17 3.76
CA HIS A 271 -4.30 -4.93 3.09
C HIS A 271 -3.93 -6.04 2.08
N ILE A 272 -4.87 -6.38 1.20
CA ILE A 272 -4.71 -7.47 0.23
C ILE A 272 -4.47 -7.00 -1.21
N GLY A 273 -4.45 -5.71 -1.48
CA GLY A 273 -4.28 -5.19 -2.83
C GLY A 273 -3.07 -5.76 -3.59
N ALA A 274 -1.97 -6.02 -2.88
CA ALA A 274 -0.78 -6.67 -3.45
C ALA A 274 -0.69 -8.18 -3.16
N GLN A 275 -1.68 -8.80 -2.51
CA GLN A 275 -1.63 -10.20 -2.05
C GLN A 275 -1.99 -11.17 -3.19
N ARG A 276 -1.06 -11.32 -4.15
CA ARG A 276 -1.14 -12.29 -5.24
C ARG A 276 0.06 -13.22 -5.20
N SER A 277 -0.14 -14.48 -5.59
CA SER A 277 0.93 -15.52 -5.58
C SER A 277 2.10 -15.20 -6.51
N ASP A 278 1.81 -14.61 -7.67
CA ASP A 278 2.83 -14.18 -8.64
C ASP A 278 3.66 -12.99 -8.13
N VAL A 279 3.02 -12.02 -7.44
CA VAL A 279 3.71 -10.91 -6.75
C VAL A 279 4.63 -11.46 -5.66
N ARG A 280 4.12 -12.42 -4.86
CA ARG A 280 4.92 -13.07 -3.83
C ARG A 280 6.15 -13.74 -4.43
N GLY A 281 5.97 -14.56 -5.46
CA GLY A 281 7.07 -15.20 -6.15
C GLY A 281 8.07 -14.23 -6.80
N ALA A 282 7.60 -13.07 -7.30
CA ALA A 282 8.47 -12.02 -7.83
C ALA A 282 9.30 -11.38 -6.72
N LEU A 283 8.71 -11.09 -5.56
CA LEU A 283 9.41 -10.54 -4.40
C LEU A 283 10.43 -11.52 -3.81
N ASP A 284 10.12 -12.81 -3.77
CA ASP A 284 11.05 -13.84 -3.30
C ASP A 284 12.26 -13.95 -4.23
N ARG A 285 12.06 -13.96 -5.56
CA ARG A 285 13.16 -13.92 -6.53
C ARG A 285 14.01 -12.68 -6.39
N TRP A 286 13.39 -11.50 -6.34
CA TRP A 286 14.08 -10.24 -6.16
C TRP A 286 14.93 -10.22 -4.87
N ALA A 287 14.38 -10.73 -3.75
CA ALA A 287 15.11 -10.80 -2.49
C ALA A 287 16.32 -11.72 -2.58
N ILE A 288 16.19 -12.88 -3.25
CA ILE A 288 17.30 -13.83 -3.46
C ILE A 288 18.38 -13.21 -4.35
N ASP A 289 18.01 -12.52 -5.43
CA ASP A 289 18.97 -11.91 -6.35
C ASP A 289 19.73 -10.77 -5.67
N LEU A 290 19.02 -9.91 -4.94
CA LEU A 290 19.61 -8.86 -4.13
C LEU A 290 20.57 -9.41 -3.04
N LEU A 291 20.20 -10.48 -2.36
CA LEU A 291 21.06 -11.12 -1.36
C LEU A 291 22.33 -11.69 -1.99
N ARG A 292 22.27 -12.22 -3.23
CA ARG A 292 23.47 -12.64 -3.98
C ARG A 292 24.42 -11.46 -4.23
N GLU A 293 23.89 -10.32 -4.67
CA GLU A 293 24.68 -9.11 -4.92
C GLU A 293 25.34 -8.64 -3.62
N ILE A 294 24.57 -8.46 -2.54
CA ILE A 294 25.08 -8.03 -1.24
C ILE A 294 26.20 -8.95 -0.72
N THR A 295 26.00 -10.27 -0.82
CA THR A 295 26.98 -11.23 -0.29
C THR A 295 28.22 -11.37 -1.17
N ALA A 296 28.15 -11.08 -2.45
CA ALA A 296 29.29 -11.01 -3.35
C ALA A 296 30.17 -9.77 -3.05
N ASP A 297 29.56 -8.60 -2.86
CA ASP A 297 30.26 -7.36 -2.52
C ASP A 297 30.97 -7.46 -1.15
N ASP A 298 30.35 -8.10 -0.17
CA ASP A 298 30.95 -8.38 1.13
C ASP A 298 32.23 -9.23 1.04
N LYS A 299 32.28 -10.21 0.14
CA LYS A 299 33.48 -11.04 -0.08
C LYS A 299 34.62 -10.21 -0.66
N ILE A 300 34.33 -9.34 -1.60
CA ILE A 300 35.34 -8.45 -2.23
C ILE A 300 35.97 -7.53 -1.19
N LEU A 301 35.17 -6.97 -0.28
CA LEU A 301 35.66 -6.08 0.79
C LEU A 301 36.55 -6.81 1.81
N ILE A 302 36.25 -8.07 2.13
CA ILE A 302 37.06 -8.89 3.06
C ILE A 302 38.37 -9.30 2.42
N GLU A 303 38.38 -9.71 1.14
CA GLU A 303 39.60 -10.11 0.42
C GLU A 303 40.49 -8.94 0.03
N GLY A 304 39.93 -7.76 -0.22
CA GLY A 304 40.65 -6.53 -0.55
C GLY A 304 41.31 -5.84 0.65
N GLY A 305 40.92 -6.14 1.88
CA GLY A 305 41.45 -5.57 3.12
C GLY A 305 42.74 -6.23 3.63
N HIS A 306 43.33 -7.19 2.94
CA HIS A 306 44.57 -7.88 3.27
C HIS A 306 45.74 -7.56 2.32
N ARG A 307 45.78 -6.36 1.75
CA ARG A 307 46.97 -5.86 1.01
C ARG A 307 47.53 -4.62 1.63
#